data_2b20007ed34bf3820a9bf0c2d21572ee
#
_entry.id   2b20007ed34bf3820a9bf0c2d21572ee
#
_cell.length_a   1.000
_cell.length_b   1.000
_cell.length_c   1.000
_cell.angle_alpha   90.00
_cell.angle_beta   90.00
_cell.angle_gamma   90.00
#
_symmetry.space_group_name_H-M   'P 1'
#
loop_
_entity.id
_entity.type
_entity.pdbx_description
1 polymer ?
#
loop_
_entity_poly.entity_id
_entity_poly.type
_entity_poly.pdbx_seq_one_letter_code
_entity_poly.pdbx_strand_id
1 'polypeptide(L)'
;MGAFITKQPNGLYCRFSTVVDCPTHINMTKEDYINIYMERAREEAENILENHTRPFEWIEEYFHPNNMSKKEFKECLNKMELPKEDVKMEIL
;
A
#
# COMPACT_ATOMS: atom_id res chain seq x y z
N MET A 1 10.45 -11.50 -11.41
CA MET A 1 10.33 -10.08 -11.57
C MET A 1 10.57 -9.71 -12.98
N GLY A 2 9.69 -9.11 -13.61
CA GLY A 2 9.71 -8.98 -15.04
C GLY A 2 10.17 -7.63 -15.58
N ALA A 3 10.77 -6.76 -14.78
CA ALA A 3 11.09 -5.43 -15.29
C ALA A 3 12.21 -4.73 -14.51
N PHE A 4 12.89 -3.81 -15.16
CA PHE A 4 13.84 -2.93 -14.50
C PHE A 4 13.77 -1.52 -15.09
N ILE A 5 14.31 -0.56 -14.35
CA ILE A 5 14.39 0.84 -14.75
C ILE A 5 15.83 1.19 -15.03
N THR A 6 16.06 1.94 -16.09
CA THR A 6 17.40 2.44 -16.41
C THR A 6 17.36 3.90 -16.83
N LYS A 7 18.46 4.60 -16.59
CA LYS A 7 18.61 5.99 -17.00
C LYS A 7 19.11 6.03 -18.44
N GLN A 8 18.42 6.77 -19.26
CA GLN A 8 18.76 6.94 -20.69
C GLN A 8 19.93 7.92 -20.88
N PRO A 9 20.60 7.87 -22.03
CA PRO A 9 21.66 8.84 -22.35
C PRO A 9 21.24 10.30 -22.24
N ASN A 10 19.97 10.62 -22.51
CA ASN A 10 19.44 11.97 -22.40
C ASN A 10 19.02 12.39 -20.98
N GLY A 11 19.26 11.54 -19.99
CA GLY A 11 18.92 11.84 -18.60
C GLY A 11 17.51 11.45 -18.15
N LEU A 12 16.66 11.04 -19.07
CA LEU A 12 15.34 10.52 -18.74
C LEU A 12 15.43 9.04 -18.39
N TYR A 13 14.30 8.41 -18.10
CA TYR A 13 14.27 7.02 -17.67
C TYR A 13 13.43 6.16 -18.60
N CYS A 14 13.76 4.87 -18.65
CA CYS A 14 12.94 3.90 -19.37
C CYS A 14 12.72 2.67 -18.50
N ARG A 15 11.64 1.96 -18.81
CA ARG A 15 11.31 0.68 -18.19
C ARG A 15 11.42 -0.41 -19.23
N PHE A 16 12.18 -1.45 -18.92
CA PHE A 16 12.35 -2.60 -19.78
C PHE A 16 11.68 -3.82 -19.13
N SER A 17 10.89 -4.55 -19.90
CA SER A 17 10.25 -5.77 -19.42
C SER A 17 11.01 -7.00 -19.92
N THR A 18 11.45 -7.83 -18.99
CA THR A 18 12.09 -9.10 -19.31
C THR A 18 11.07 -10.18 -19.69
N VAL A 19 9.78 -9.90 -19.49
CA VAL A 19 8.71 -10.81 -19.92
C VAL A 19 8.48 -10.71 -21.42
N VAL A 20 8.47 -9.50 -21.95
CA VAL A 20 8.25 -9.26 -23.40
C VAL A 20 9.54 -8.87 -24.13
N ASP A 21 10.66 -8.82 -23.41
CA ASP A 21 12.01 -8.53 -23.94
C ASP A 21 12.11 -7.22 -24.72
N CYS A 22 11.42 -6.19 -24.27
CA CYS A 22 11.50 -4.89 -24.91
C CYS A 22 11.14 -3.76 -23.93
N PRO A 23 11.49 -2.49 -24.28
CA PRO A 23 11.05 -1.36 -23.50
C PRO A 23 9.53 -1.24 -23.52
N THR A 24 8.94 -0.90 -22.38
CA THR A 24 7.50 -0.65 -22.27
C THR A 24 7.20 0.82 -22.08
N HIS A 25 8.13 1.58 -21.50
CA HIS A 25 8.01 3.02 -21.29
C HIS A 25 9.36 3.66 -21.56
N ILE A 26 9.36 4.72 -22.33
CA ILE A 26 10.59 5.46 -22.65
C ILE A 26 10.39 6.95 -22.37
N ASN A 27 11.49 7.66 -22.22
CA ASN A 27 11.52 9.10 -22.03
C ASN A 27 10.68 9.58 -20.83
N MET A 28 10.69 8.78 -19.75
CA MET A 28 10.01 9.17 -18.55
C MET A 28 10.84 10.16 -17.74
N THR A 29 10.20 11.20 -17.25
CA THR A 29 10.77 12.03 -16.20
C THR A 29 10.69 11.26 -14.87
N LYS A 30 11.38 11.74 -13.86
CA LYS A 30 11.26 11.21 -12.51
C LYS A 30 9.81 11.22 -12.03
N GLU A 31 9.11 12.33 -12.29
CA GLU A 31 7.69 12.46 -11.91
C GLU A 31 6.79 11.47 -12.65
N ASP A 32 7.05 11.24 -13.92
CA ASP A 32 6.28 10.26 -14.70
C ASP A 32 6.36 8.87 -14.06
N TYR A 33 7.56 8.45 -13.68
CA TYR A 33 7.75 7.16 -13.06
C TYR A 33 7.07 7.08 -11.69
N ILE A 34 7.22 8.11 -10.87
CA ILE A 34 6.59 8.19 -9.56
C ILE A 34 5.07 8.09 -9.69
N ASN A 35 4.48 8.82 -10.65
CA ASN A 35 3.04 8.81 -10.87
C ASN A 35 2.52 7.44 -11.31
N ILE A 36 3.25 6.74 -12.18
CA ILE A 36 2.89 5.38 -12.59
C ILE A 36 2.90 4.44 -11.39
N TYR A 37 3.91 4.53 -10.55
CA TYR A 37 4.05 3.69 -9.37
C TYR A 37 2.95 3.97 -8.35
N MET A 38 2.60 5.23 -8.14
CA MET A 38 1.53 5.64 -7.24
C MET A 38 0.17 5.13 -7.72
N GLU A 39 -0.08 5.18 -9.02
CA GLU A 39 -1.32 4.69 -9.62
C GLU A 39 -1.49 3.18 -9.36
N ARG A 40 -0.42 2.40 -9.55
CA ARG A 40 -0.45 0.95 -9.26
C ARG A 40 -0.70 0.66 -7.79
N ALA A 41 -0.05 1.40 -6.91
CA ALA A 41 -0.23 1.24 -5.47
C ALA A 41 -1.68 1.56 -5.06
N ARG A 42 -2.27 2.56 -5.69
CA ARG A 42 -3.66 2.94 -5.44
C ARG A 42 -4.62 1.83 -5.86
N GLU A 43 -4.45 1.29 -7.05
CA GLU A 43 -5.28 0.20 -7.56
C GLU A 43 -5.20 -1.03 -6.66
N GLU A 44 -4.00 -1.38 -6.22
CA GLU A 44 -3.79 -2.49 -5.30
C GLU A 44 -4.49 -2.25 -3.97
N ALA A 45 -4.37 -1.05 -3.42
CA ALA A 45 -5.02 -0.68 -2.17
C ALA A 45 -6.55 -0.75 -2.29
N GLU A 46 -7.11 -0.24 -3.38
CA GLU A 46 -8.55 -0.31 -3.64
C GLU A 46 -9.02 -1.76 -3.74
N ASN A 47 -8.25 -2.61 -4.41
CA ASN A 47 -8.57 -4.02 -4.54
C ASN A 47 -8.58 -4.73 -3.17
N ILE A 48 -7.63 -4.40 -2.30
CA ILE A 48 -7.60 -4.95 -0.94
C ILE A 48 -8.86 -4.57 -0.17
N LEU A 49 -9.26 -3.31 -0.24
CA LEU A 49 -10.44 -2.83 0.46
C LEU A 49 -11.73 -3.47 -0.04
N GLU A 50 -11.85 -3.69 -1.34
CA GLU A 50 -13.06 -4.27 -1.94
C GLU A 50 -13.13 -5.78 -1.82
N ASN A 51 -12.00 -6.47 -1.96
CA ASN A 51 -12.01 -7.93 -2.13
C ASN A 51 -11.25 -8.72 -1.08
N HIS A 52 -10.44 -8.07 -0.26
CA HIS A 52 -9.54 -8.76 0.66
C HIS A 52 -9.61 -8.30 2.11
N THR A 53 -10.67 -7.59 2.49
CA THR A 53 -10.89 -7.30 3.91
C THR A 53 -11.27 -8.58 4.64
N ARG A 54 -10.84 -8.67 5.89
CA ARG A 54 -11.10 -9.85 6.73
C ARG A 54 -12.15 -9.52 7.78
N PRO A 55 -12.81 -10.54 8.37
CA PRO A 55 -13.77 -10.33 9.43
C PRO A 55 -13.14 -9.58 10.61
N PHE A 56 -13.87 -8.67 11.21
CA PHE A 56 -13.38 -7.88 12.34
C PHE A 56 -12.96 -8.75 13.53
N GLU A 57 -13.63 -9.88 13.71
CA GLU A 57 -13.36 -10.84 14.78
C GLU A 57 -11.93 -11.37 14.77
N TRP A 58 -11.26 -11.33 13.61
CA TRP A 58 -9.87 -11.78 13.51
C TRP A 58 -8.92 -10.92 14.34
N ILE A 59 -9.26 -9.67 14.64
CA ILE A 59 -8.42 -8.80 15.46
C ILE A 59 -8.24 -9.40 16.86
N GLU A 60 -9.31 -9.90 17.46
CA GLU A 60 -9.25 -10.53 18.78
C GLU A 60 -8.57 -11.90 18.72
N GLU A 61 -8.85 -12.67 17.68
CA GLU A 61 -8.26 -14.01 17.51
C GLU A 61 -6.75 -13.96 17.35
N TYR A 62 -6.22 -12.96 16.65
CA TYR A 62 -4.79 -12.85 16.38
C TYR A 62 -4.02 -11.99 17.38
N PHE A 63 -4.72 -11.32 18.28
CA PHE A 63 -4.05 -10.44 19.22
C PHE A 63 -3.19 -11.20 20.22
N HIS A 64 -1.95 -10.73 20.41
CA HIS A 64 -1.06 -11.19 21.48
C HIS A 64 -0.44 -9.96 22.15
N PRO A 65 -0.39 -9.93 23.49
CA PRO A 65 0.08 -8.74 24.23
C PRO A 65 1.60 -8.62 24.25
N ASN A 66 2.24 -8.59 23.07
CA ASN A 66 3.69 -8.49 22.94
C ASN A 66 4.16 -7.04 22.77
N ASN A 67 3.52 -6.30 21.86
CA ASN A 67 3.89 -4.91 21.56
C ASN A 67 2.83 -3.92 22.02
N MET A 68 1.72 -4.41 22.51
CA MET A 68 0.62 -3.63 23.01
C MET A 68 0.02 -4.40 24.17
N SER A 69 -0.26 -3.76 25.31
CA SER A 69 -0.88 -4.41 26.45
C SER A 69 -2.35 -4.74 26.18
N LYS A 70 -2.91 -5.66 26.94
CA LYS A 70 -4.34 -5.98 26.88
C LYS A 70 -5.21 -4.76 27.14
N LYS A 71 -4.78 -3.88 28.05
CA LYS A 71 -5.47 -2.66 28.37
C LYS A 71 -5.50 -1.71 27.19
N GLU A 72 -4.35 -1.51 26.54
CA GLU A 72 -4.23 -0.67 25.36
C GLU A 72 -5.06 -1.21 24.20
N PHE A 73 -5.06 -2.54 24.02
CA PHE A 73 -5.87 -3.18 23.00
C PHE A 73 -7.36 -2.94 23.23
N LYS A 74 -7.81 -3.06 24.47
CA LYS A 74 -9.20 -2.79 24.82
C LYS A 74 -9.59 -1.34 24.56
N GLU A 75 -8.69 -0.41 24.84
CA GLU A 75 -8.90 1.01 24.53
C GLU A 75 -9.03 1.23 23.02
N CYS A 76 -8.21 0.53 22.21
CA CYS A 76 -8.33 0.56 20.76
C CYS A 76 -9.68 0.05 20.29
N LEU A 77 -10.14 -1.07 20.84
CA LEU A 77 -11.44 -1.63 20.48
C LEU A 77 -12.58 -0.64 20.77
N ASN A 78 -12.50 0.04 21.91
CA ASN A 78 -13.50 1.04 22.29
C ASN A 78 -13.51 2.22 21.31
N LYS A 79 -12.34 2.68 20.90
CA LYS A 79 -12.21 3.77 19.92
C LYS A 79 -12.75 3.38 18.54
N MET A 80 -12.59 2.12 18.16
CA MET A 80 -13.09 1.63 16.87
C MET A 80 -14.61 1.53 16.79
N GLU A 81 -15.30 1.57 17.93
CA GLU A 81 -16.76 1.57 18.00
C GLU A 81 -17.37 2.97 17.99
N LEU A 82 -16.55 4.02 18.12
CA LEU A 82 -17.04 5.39 18.08
C LEU A 82 -17.53 5.76 16.68
N PRO A 83 -18.48 6.71 16.56
CA PRO A 83 -18.94 7.17 15.25
C PRO A 83 -17.78 7.70 14.41
N LYS A 84 -17.77 7.37 13.13
CA LYS A 84 -16.67 7.74 12.23
C LYS A 84 -16.46 9.25 12.10
N GLU A 85 -17.50 10.04 12.39
CA GLU A 85 -17.43 11.50 12.36
C GLU A 85 -16.63 12.08 13.54
N ASP A 86 -16.47 11.29 14.61
CA ASP A 86 -15.85 11.73 15.86
C ASP A 86 -14.42 11.24 16.02
N VAL A 87 -13.88 10.54 15.03
CA VAL A 87 -12.55 9.94 15.12
C VAL A 87 -11.70 10.29 13.92
N LYS A 88 -10.39 10.19 14.10
CA LYS A 88 -9.38 10.40 13.05
C LYS A 88 -8.48 9.20 13.00
N MET A 89 -7.75 9.05 11.88
CA MET A 89 -6.73 8.02 11.78
C MET A 89 -5.68 8.19 12.87
N GLU A 90 -5.36 7.09 13.54
CA GLU A 90 -4.27 7.02 14.52
C GLU A 90 -3.24 6.00 14.08
N ILE A 91 -1.97 6.33 14.26
CA ILE A 91 -0.86 5.39 14.10
C ILE A 91 -0.45 4.95 15.49
N LEU A 92 -0.54 3.67 15.74
CA LEU A 92 -0.33 3.08 17.07
C LEU A 92 1.11 2.63 17.30
#